data_52928e7e2fe164506a914bcd27d5293a
#
_entry.id   52928e7e2fe164506a914bcd27d5293a
#
_cell.length_a   1.000
_cell.length_b   1.000
_cell.length_c   1.000
_cell.angle_alpha   90.00
_cell.angle_beta   90.00
_cell.angle_gamma   90.00
#
_symmetry.space_group_name_H-M   'P 1'
#
loop_
_entity.id
_entity.type
_entity.pdbx_description
1 polymer ?
#
loop_
_entity_poly.entity_id
_entity_poly.type
_entity_poly.pdbx_seq_one_letter_code
_entity_poly.pdbx_strand_id
1 'polypeptide(L)'
;FHRLRLPVLLGYILAGVLIGPHTPWKLLTDQRTMRDIADLGVLLLMFTLGLDFSLRKLRALGARVFLAAVAEVALMLWLGIEAGRLAGWSPRDALFLGGVVCLSSTMIALRNLNDRGLRKESFVPMLVGLLISEEVLTVLLLTVLSVVAAGGEVAPDAALVVLGRMAIFVVAALIAGLLLLPRLLDSIASFGREEMLLIAALGICFGASLLAESAGFSIALGAFLAGVVAAEARCAPRIVRLVAPVRDMFAAIFFVAIGLLLDPGALWMMMLPALGLALLVIIGKTFACGAGVFLLGGANAGASLRIGLSMAQIGEFSFVIASLGILSGGVNASLYPLAVGTSILCMALMPLLTGKSDSIARGLHAIAPRSLLALTRGYSDWLAQLRPSGENLTIARMLRRFLWHIGVNVLLVCAVFVGGAWLQHAIPRYWPQLSLSETARRSAIWAIALFLSLPMLTAIYRKADALGMLLAELGIRESVHGERTFALRRVLAKLVPLAALLGLALLVNVLGAAILPPRGVLIVLLVIGAATAWFLWSALVRVHARMQAALRDLVEQERAP
;
A
#
# COMPACT_ATOMS: atom_id res chain seq x y z
N PHE A 1 -15.13 -28.50 -5.98
CA PHE A 1 -15.35 -27.11 -5.57
C PHE A 1 -15.91 -26.27 -6.73
N HIS A 2 -15.35 -26.32 -7.92
CA HIS A 2 -15.89 -25.58 -9.07
C HIS A 2 -17.38 -25.91 -9.35
N ARG A 3 -17.78 -27.18 -9.29
CA ARG A 3 -19.19 -27.61 -9.44
C ARG A 3 -20.09 -27.12 -8.29
N LEU A 4 -19.54 -26.96 -7.11
CA LEU A 4 -20.25 -26.44 -5.92
C LEU A 4 -20.27 -24.91 -5.88
N ARG A 5 -19.72 -24.22 -6.88
CA ARG A 5 -19.55 -22.75 -6.93
C ARG A 5 -18.77 -22.19 -5.73
N LEU A 6 -17.93 -23.02 -5.12
CA LEU A 6 -17.00 -22.61 -4.07
C LEU A 6 -15.64 -22.23 -4.67
N PRO A 7 -14.87 -21.34 -4.02
CA PRO A 7 -13.52 -21.01 -4.46
C PRO A 7 -12.63 -22.25 -4.55
N VAL A 8 -11.87 -22.37 -5.63
CA VAL A 8 -10.97 -23.50 -5.88
C VAL A 8 -9.89 -23.62 -4.80
N LEU A 9 -9.51 -22.47 -4.19
CA LEU A 9 -8.55 -22.38 -3.09
C LEU A 9 -8.93 -23.27 -1.90
N LEU A 10 -10.21 -23.33 -1.54
CA LEU A 10 -10.70 -24.23 -0.50
C LEU A 10 -10.49 -25.70 -0.86
N GLY A 11 -10.55 -26.02 -2.16
CA GLY A 11 -10.24 -27.36 -2.66
C GLY A 11 -8.79 -27.74 -2.46
N TYR A 12 -7.86 -26.80 -2.70
CA TYR A 12 -6.44 -27.01 -2.44
C TYR A 12 -6.13 -27.17 -0.94
N ILE A 13 -6.72 -26.34 -0.09
CA ILE A 13 -6.59 -26.48 1.37
C ILE A 13 -7.11 -27.85 1.81
N LEU A 14 -8.30 -28.25 1.35
CA LEU A 14 -8.87 -29.56 1.70
C LEU A 14 -7.98 -30.71 1.19
N ALA A 15 -7.43 -30.62 -0.02
CA ALA A 15 -6.49 -31.60 -0.53
C ALA A 15 -5.26 -31.72 0.39
N GLY A 16 -4.72 -30.59 0.84
CA GLY A 16 -3.62 -30.54 1.80
C GLY A 16 -3.98 -31.21 3.13
N VAL A 17 -5.17 -30.92 3.67
CA VAL A 17 -5.68 -31.59 4.90
C VAL A 17 -5.72 -33.10 4.71
N LEU A 18 -6.23 -33.58 3.57
CA LEU A 18 -6.41 -35.01 3.31
C LEU A 18 -5.09 -35.77 3.18
N ILE A 19 -4.04 -35.16 2.61
CA ILE A 19 -2.72 -35.79 2.46
C ILE A 19 -1.77 -35.48 3.60
N GLY A 20 -2.20 -34.66 4.56
CA GLY A 20 -1.40 -34.13 5.66
C GLY A 20 -1.15 -35.11 6.80
N PRO A 21 -0.28 -34.70 7.75
CA PRO A 21 0.14 -35.56 8.87
C PRO A 21 -0.96 -35.87 9.87
N HIS A 22 -2.05 -35.10 9.86
CA HIS A 22 -3.18 -35.24 10.78
C HIS A 22 -4.22 -36.27 10.32
N THR A 23 -4.01 -36.91 9.16
CA THR A 23 -4.87 -37.96 8.62
C THR A 23 -4.25 -39.33 8.74
N PRO A 24 -5.03 -40.43 8.67
CA PRO A 24 -4.48 -41.77 8.76
C PRO A 24 -3.45 -42.13 7.67
N TRP A 25 -3.51 -41.45 6.54
CA TRP A 25 -2.70 -41.78 5.36
C TRP A 25 -1.30 -41.19 5.36
N LYS A 26 -1.03 -40.11 6.11
CA LYS A 26 0.31 -39.48 6.31
C LYS A 26 1.21 -39.50 5.09
N LEU A 27 0.71 -39.09 3.91
CA LEU A 27 1.43 -39.21 2.64
C LEU A 27 2.61 -38.25 2.56
N LEU A 28 2.51 -37.09 3.20
CA LEU A 28 3.54 -36.07 3.21
C LEU A 28 3.95 -35.74 4.66
N THR A 29 5.20 -36.02 4.99
CA THR A 29 5.76 -35.83 6.34
C THR A 29 6.86 -34.76 6.38
N ASP A 30 7.48 -34.43 5.24
CA ASP A 30 8.52 -33.40 5.18
C ASP A 30 7.93 -31.99 5.14
N GLN A 31 7.76 -31.44 6.33
CA GLN A 31 7.24 -30.09 6.51
C GLN A 31 8.19 -28.98 6.03
N ARG A 32 9.53 -29.25 5.98
CA ARG A 32 10.48 -28.23 5.53
C ARG A 32 10.36 -27.95 4.04
N THR A 33 10.48 -28.99 3.23
CA THR A 33 10.36 -28.86 1.77
C THR A 33 9.01 -28.24 1.38
N MET A 34 7.93 -28.57 2.11
CA MET A 34 6.62 -27.97 1.87
C MET A 34 6.58 -26.47 2.19
N ARG A 35 7.24 -26.04 3.24
CA ARG A 35 7.36 -24.62 3.59
C ARG A 35 8.15 -23.85 2.54
N ASP A 36 9.30 -24.35 2.13
CA ASP A 36 10.16 -23.70 1.14
C ASP A 36 9.40 -23.51 -0.20
N ILE A 37 8.63 -24.51 -0.61
CA ILE A 37 7.79 -24.41 -1.82
C ILE A 37 6.61 -23.47 -1.61
N ALA A 38 6.01 -23.45 -0.42
CA ALA A 38 4.95 -22.50 -0.08
C ALA A 38 5.45 -21.05 -0.14
N ASP A 39 6.65 -20.78 0.35
CA ASP A 39 7.27 -19.44 0.30
C ASP A 39 7.48 -18.96 -1.13
N LEU A 40 7.87 -19.85 -2.05
CA LEU A 40 7.90 -19.55 -3.49
C LEU A 40 6.52 -19.21 -4.04
N GLY A 41 5.47 -19.88 -3.55
CA GLY A 41 4.08 -19.58 -3.90
C GLY A 41 3.67 -18.17 -3.48
N VAL A 42 3.96 -17.78 -2.23
CA VAL A 42 3.71 -16.42 -1.71
C VAL A 42 4.47 -15.38 -2.54
N LEU A 43 5.74 -15.65 -2.83
CA LEU A 43 6.60 -14.75 -3.58
C LEU A 43 6.04 -14.48 -4.99
N LEU A 44 5.63 -15.51 -5.71
CA LEU A 44 5.04 -15.37 -7.04
C LEU A 44 3.64 -14.73 -7.02
N LEU A 45 2.84 -15.00 -5.97
CA LEU A 45 1.57 -14.30 -5.74
C LEU A 45 1.82 -12.80 -5.55
N MET A 46 2.79 -12.43 -4.72
CA MET A 46 3.13 -11.02 -4.49
C MET A 46 3.66 -10.33 -5.74
N PHE A 47 4.50 -11.02 -6.53
CA PHE A 47 5.01 -10.50 -7.79
C PHE A 47 3.88 -10.22 -8.79
N THR A 48 2.95 -11.16 -8.95
CA THR A 48 1.80 -10.97 -9.86
C THR A 48 0.83 -9.92 -9.36
N LEU A 49 0.62 -9.84 -8.05
CA LEU A 49 -0.12 -8.74 -7.45
C LEU A 49 0.51 -7.39 -7.82
N GLY A 50 1.85 -7.31 -7.72
CA GLY A 50 2.60 -6.13 -8.18
C GLY A 50 2.42 -5.85 -9.67
N LEU A 51 2.44 -6.88 -10.53
CA LEU A 51 2.20 -6.74 -11.99
C LEU A 51 0.78 -6.25 -12.31
N ASP A 52 -0.22 -6.69 -11.56
CA ASP A 52 -1.60 -6.22 -11.70
C ASP A 52 -1.79 -4.81 -11.15
N PHE A 53 -0.87 -4.41 -10.26
CA PHE A 53 -0.83 -3.09 -9.63
C PHE A 53 -0.18 -2.07 -10.57
N SER A 54 -0.99 -1.24 -11.19
CA SER A 54 -0.50 -0.11 -12.00
C SER A 54 -0.58 1.18 -11.19
N LEU A 55 0.53 1.88 -11.06
CA LEU A 55 0.59 3.23 -10.48
C LEU A 55 -0.40 4.19 -11.16
N ARG A 56 -0.70 3.96 -12.45
CA ARG A 56 -1.70 4.70 -13.22
C ARG A 56 -3.12 4.42 -12.72
N LYS A 57 -3.45 3.14 -12.44
CA LYS A 57 -4.75 2.76 -11.87
C LYS A 57 -4.95 3.40 -10.50
N LEU A 58 -3.96 3.32 -9.62
CA LEU A 58 -4.00 3.97 -8.29
C LEU A 58 -4.24 5.49 -8.42
N ARG A 59 -3.52 6.14 -9.35
CA ARG A 59 -3.70 7.56 -9.63
C ARG A 59 -5.11 7.88 -10.18
N ALA A 60 -5.71 6.97 -10.94
CA ALA A 60 -7.05 7.12 -11.51
C ALA A 60 -8.17 6.95 -10.46
N LEU A 61 -7.96 6.09 -9.44
CA LEU A 61 -8.93 5.82 -8.36
C LEU A 61 -9.25 7.06 -7.51
N GLY A 62 -8.30 7.96 -7.37
CA GLY A 62 -8.44 9.17 -6.57
C GLY A 62 -8.19 8.94 -5.07
N ALA A 63 -7.70 9.99 -4.40
CA ALA A 63 -7.33 9.95 -2.99
C ALA A 63 -8.49 9.56 -2.05
N ARG A 64 -9.73 9.87 -2.43
CA ARG A 64 -10.93 9.59 -1.61
C ARG A 64 -11.16 8.09 -1.41
N VAL A 65 -11.03 7.30 -2.48
CA VAL A 65 -11.20 5.83 -2.40
C VAL A 65 -10.08 5.20 -1.60
N PHE A 66 -8.85 5.67 -1.80
CA PHE A 66 -7.70 5.21 -1.02
C PHE A 66 -7.84 5.53 0.48
N LEU A 67 -8.27 6.75 0.82
CA LEU A 67 -8.54 7.13 2.22
C LEU A 67 -9.68 6.31 2.84
N ALA A 68 -10.72 5.97 2.06
CA ALA A 68 -11.78 5.09 2.52
C ALA A 68 -11.25 3.69 2.84
N ALA A 69 -10.34 3.13 2.01
CA ALA A 69 -9.69 1.85 2.27
C ALA A 69 -8.77 1.91 3.51
N VAL A 70 -7.99 2.99 3.68
CA VAL A 70 -7.15 3.19 4.88
C VAL A 70 -8.01 3.22 6.15
N ALA A 71 -9.13 3.97 6.13
CA ALA A 71 -10.04 4.06 7.26
C ALA A 71 -10.69 2.70 7.58
N GLU A 72 -11.09 1.96 6.55
CA GLU A 72 -11.65 0.62 6.66
C GLU A 72 -10.65 -0.37 7.26
N VAL A 73 -9.44 -0.48 6.68
CA VAL A 73 -8.39 -1.37 7.18
C VAL A 73 -8.01 -1.03 8.61
N ALA A 74 -7.87 0.26 8.95
CA ALA A 74 -7.55 0.70 10.31
C ALA A 74 -8.66 0.32 11.31
N LEU A 75 -9.93 0.51 10.94
CA LEU A 75 -11.07 0.17 11.79
C LEU A 75 -11.17 -1.35 11.98
N MET A 76 -11.02 -2.13 10.91
CA MET A 76 -11.08 -3.60 10.98
C MET A 76 -9.89 -4.18 11.75
N LEU A 77 -8.68 -3.62 11.56
CA LEU A 77 -7.50 -3.97 12.33
C LEU A 77 -7.75 -3.74 13.83
N TRP A 78 -8.28 -2.57 14.18
CA TRP A 78 -8.64 -2.24 15.57
C TRP A 78 -9.71 -3.18 16.12
N LEU A 79 -10.79 -3.45 15.38
CA LEU A 79 -11.84 -4.39 15.80
C LEU A 79 -11.31 -5.80 16.04
N GLY A 80 -10.40 -6.29 15.18
CA GLY A 80 -9.78 -7.59 15.35
C GLY A 80 -8.82 -7.64 16.55
N ILE A 81 -8.08 -6.55 16.82
CA ILE A 81 -7.25 -6.43 18.02
C ILE A 81 -8.11 -6.48 19.26
N GLU A 82 -9.21 -5.71 19.33
CA GLU A 82 -10.10 -5.74 20.48
C GLU A 82 -10.81 -7.07 20.66
N ALA A 83 -11.21 -7.74 19.57
CA ALA A 83 -11.75 -9.09 19.64
C ALA A 83 -10.74 -10.09 20.24
N GLY A 84 -9.47 -10.01 19.83
CA GLY A 84 -8.40 -10.82 20.38
C GLY A 84 -8.16 -10.55 21.88
N ARG A 85 -8.15 -9.27 22.27
CA ARG A 85 -8.02 -8.86 23.69
C ARG A 85 -9.17 -9.37 24.53
N LEU A 86 -10.39 -9.26 24.04
CA LEU A 86 -11.58 -9.78 24.73
C LEU A 86 -11.56 -11.30 24.86
N ALA A 87 -10.95 -12.00 23.90
CA ALA A 87 -10.71 -13.43 23.97
C ALA A 87 -9.53 -13.84 24.89
N GLY A 88 -8.88 -12.87 25.54
CA GLY A 88 -7.74 -13.12 26.44
C GLY A 88 -6.42 -13.42 25.72
N TRP A 89 -6.30 -13.06 24.44
CA TRP A 89 -5.08 -13.30 23.66
C TRP A 89 -3.99 -12.26 23.98
N SER A 90 -2.74 -12.65 23.76
CA SER A 90 -1.61 -11.74 23.94
C SER A 90 -1.74 -10.53 22.98
N PRO A 91 -1.12 -9.38 23.29
CA PRO A 91 -1.13 -8.23 22.37
C PRO A 91 -0.63 -8.56 20.97
N ARG A 92 0.34 -9.49 20.88
CA ARG A 92 0.89 -9.98 19.61
C ARG A 92 -0.13 -10.82 18.84
N ASP A 93 -0.75 -11.79 19.50
CA ASP A 93 -1.80 -12.63 18.88
C ASP A 93 -2.99 -11.78 18.43
N ALA A 94 -3.41 -10.82 19.25
CA ALA A 94 -4.49 -9.89 18.94
C ALA A 94 -4.16 -9.02 17.71
N LEU A 95 -2.91 -8.55 17.58
CA LEU A 95 -2.47 -7.80 16.41
C LEU A 95 -2.54 -8.65 15.13
N PHE A 96 -2.08 -9.90 15.19
CA PHE A 96 -2.17 -10.83 14.06
C PHE A 96 -3.63 -11.16 13.71
N LEU A 97 -4.50 -11.33 14.70
CA LEU A 97 -5.94 -11.49 14.46
C LEU A 97 -6.53 -10.27 13.75
N GLY A 98 -6.15 -9.06 14.18
CA GLY A 98 -6.53 -7.83 13.49
C GLY A 98 -6.09 -7.83 12.03
N GLY A 99 -4.85 -8.23 11.75
CA GLY A 99 -4.32 -8.39 10.40
C GLY A 99 -5.10 -9.41 9.56
N VAL A 100 -5.52 -10.52 10.17
CA VAL A 100 -6.32 -11.56 9.51
C VAL A 100 -7.70 -11.05 9.08
N VAL A 101 -8.38 -10.28 9.92
CA VAL A 101 -9.77 -9.86 9.65
C VAL A 101 -9.90 -8.59 8.81
N CYS A 102 -8.82 -7.82 8.64
CA CYS A 102 -8.90 -6.53 7.96
C CYS A 102 -8.81 -6.61 6.42
N LEU A 103 -8.48 -7.77 5.84
CA LEU A 103 -8.24 -7.91 4.40
C LEU A 103 -9.36 -8.69 3.70
N SER A 104 -9.88 -8.14 2.60
CA SER A 104 -10.90 -8.78 1.77
C SER A 104 -10.27 -9.52 0.58
N SER A 105 -10.97 -10.52 0.04
CA SER A 105 -10.54 -11.22 -1.19
C SER A 105 -11.13 -10.56 -2.44
N THR A 106 -10.25 -10.05 -3.28
CA THR A 106 -10.61 -9.50 -4.60
C THR A 106 -11.27 -10.57 -5.47
N MET A 107 -10.73 -11.79 -5.47
CA MET A 107 -11.23 -12.89 -6.29
C MET A 107 -12.67 -13.27 -5.91
N ILE A 108 -12.97 -13.40 -4.61
CA ILE A 108 -14.29 -13.80 -4.12
C ILE A 108 -15.31 -12.68 -4.40
N ALA A 109 -14.95 -11.41 -4.13
CA ALA A 109 -15.83 -10.27 -4.38
C ALA A 109 -16.21 -10.17 -5.86
N LEU A 110 -15.22 -10.20 -6.76
CA LEU A 110 -15.48 -10.08 -8.21
C LEU A 110 -16.23 -11.28 -8.78
N ARG A 111 -15.93 -12.50 -8.30
CA ARG A 111 -16.66 -13.70 -8.70
C ARG A 111 -18.13 -13.63 -8.31
N ASN A 112 -18.42 -13.26 -7.06
CA ASN A 112 -19.78 -13.10 -6.57
C ASN A 112 -20.58 -12.08 -7.39
N LEU A 113 -19.96 -10.96 -7.77
CA LEU A 113 -20.58 -9.96 -8.66
C LEU A 113 -20.83 -10.52 -10.06
N ASN A 114 -19.88 -11.29 -10.59
CA ASN A 114 -20.01 -11.91 -11.91
C ASN A 114 -21.14 -12.96 -11.95
N ASP A 115 -21.18 -13.86 -10.96
CA ASP A 115 -22.18 -14.92 -10.85
C ASP A 115 -23.61 -14.36 -10.69
N ARG A 116 -23.73 -13.10 -10.24
CA ARG A 116 -24.99 -12.37 -10.09
C ARG A 116 -25.33 -11.39 -11.22
N GLY A 117 -24.45 -11.27 -12.21
CA GLY A 117 -24.64 -10.31 -13.31
C GLY A 117 -24.50 -8.83 -12.90
N LEU A 118 -23.96 -8.54 -11.70
CA LEU A 118 -23.84 -7.19 -11.15
C LEU A 118 -22.59 -6.44 -11.62
N ARG A 119 -21.76 -7.02 -12.50
CA ARG A 119 -20.47 -6.47 -12.92
C ARG A 119 -20.56 -5.09 -13.61
N LYS A 120 -21.71 -4.75 -14.17
CA LYS A 120 -21.96 -3.46 -14.86
C LYS A 120 -22.58 -2.38 -13.98
N GLU A 121 -22.83 -2.68 -12.72
CA GLU A 121 -23.43 -1.74 -11.78
C GLU A 121 -22.50 -0.56 -11.47
N SER A 122 -23.07 0.60 -11.22
CA SER A 122 -22.36 1.88 -11.04
C SER A 122 -21.43 1.91 -9.82
N PHE A 123 -21.66 1.06 -8.82
CA PHE A 123 -20.83 0.96 -7.61
C PHE A 123 -19.56 0.10 -7.82
N VAL A 124 -19.52 -0.75 -8.84
CA VAL A 124 -18.43 -1.71 -9.07
C VAL A 124 -17.06 -1.05 -9.27
N PRO A 125 -16.91 0.04 -10.03
CA PRO A 125 -15.62 0.72 -10.14
C PRO A 125 -15.06 1.18 -8.79
N MET A 126 -15.92 1.63 -7.88
CA MET A 126 -15.52 2.06 -6.55
C MET A 126 -15.15 0.87 -5.67
N LEU A 127 -15.91 -0.23 -5.73
CA LEU A 127 -15.57 -1.49 -5.06
C LEU A 127 -14.20 -2.01 -5.51
N VAL A 128 -13.95 -2.05 -6.83
CA VAL A 128 -12.65 -2.46 -7.38
C VAL A 128 -11.53 -1.53 -6.90
N GLY A 129 -11.83 -0.23 -6.82
CA GLY A 129 -10.90 0.75 -6.28
C GLY A 129 -10.52 0.49 -4.81
N LEU A 130 -11.49 0.14 -3.97
CA LEU A 130 -11.23 -0.26 -2.58
C LEU A 130 -10.35 -1.51 -2.52
N LEU A 131 -10.73 -2.57 -3.25
CA LEU A 131 -10.00 -3.82 -3.28
C LEU A 131 -8.53 -3.62 -3.69
N ILE A 132 -8.29 -2.86 -4.76
CA ILE A 132 -6.92 -2.51 -5.19
C ILE A 132 -6.18 -1.72 -4.08
N SER A 133 -6.88 -0.83 -3.38
CA SER A 133 -6.27 -0.07 -2.27
C SER A 133 -5.95 -0.98 -1.08
N GLU A 134 -6.82 -1.93 -0.73
CA GLU A 134 -6.55 -2.94 0.29
C GLU A 134 -5.34 -3.81 -0.07
N GLU A 135 -5.16 -4.19 -1.34
CA GLU A 135 -4.00 -4.96 -1.79
C GLU A 135 -2.67 -4.24 -1.50
N VAL A 136 -2.63 -2.92 -1.72
CA VAL A 136 -1.47 -2.10 -1.35
C VAL A 136 -1.24 -2.09 0.15
N LEU A 137 -2.31 -1.87 0.91
CA LEU A 137 -2.25 -1.84 2.37
C LEU A 137 -1.87 -3.21 2.95
N THR A 138 -2.25 -4.30 2.29
CA THR A 138 -1.86 -5.68 2.64
C THR A 138 -0.35 -5.85 2.65
N VAL A 139 0.34 -5.37 1.61
CA VAL A 139 1.80 -5.49 1.54
C VAL A 139 2.49 -4.71 2.65
N LEU A 140 1.99 -3.49 2.93
CA LEU A 140 2.48 -2.69 4.05
C LEU A 140 2.25 -3.39 5.39
N LEU A 141 1.05 -3.92 5.58
CA LEU A 141 0.68 -4.64 6.80
C LEU A 141 1.52 -5.92 6.99
N LEU A 142 1.68 -6.73 5.95
CA LEU A 142 2.54 -7.92 5.96
C LEU A 142 3.98 -7.58 6.35
N THR A 143 4.52 -6.47 5.83
CA THR A 143 5.87 -6.03 6.17
C THR A 143 5.98 -5.63 7.64
N VAL A 144 5.00 -4.89 8.17
CA VAL A 144 4.96 -4.53 9.60
C VAL A 144 4.84 -5.78 10.47
N LEU A 145 3.93 -6.68 10.13
CA LEU A 145 3.73 -7.93 10.87
C LEU A 145 4.94 -8.86 10.82
N SER A 146 5.73 -8.87 9.71
CA SER A 146 6.97 -9.63 9.62
C SER A 146 8.01 -9.16 10.65
N VAL A 147 8.11 -7.85 10.86
CA VAL A 147 9.02 -7.29 11.88
C VAL A 147 8.58 -7.66 13.29
N VAL A 148 7.28 -7.60 13.55
CA VAL A 148 6.70 -8.03 14.84
C VAL A 148 6.89 -9.53 15.05
N ALA A 149 6.74 -10.32 13.98
CA ALA A 149 6.98 -11.76 13.98
C ALA A 149 8.42 -12.11 14.35
N ALA A 150 9.39 -11.35 13.88
CA ALA A 150 10.82 -11.55 14.17
C ALA A 150 11.24 -11.15 15.61
N GLY A 151 10.29 -10.83 16.50
CA GLY A 151 10.58 -10.49 17.90
C GLY A 151 10.84 -8.99 18.15
N GLY A 152 10.55 -8.13 17.18
CA GLY A 152 10.62 -6.68 17.36
C GLY A 152 9.57 -6.20 18.37
N GLU A 153 10.00 -5.53 19.44
CA GLU A 153 9.06 -4.81 20.33
C GLU A 153 8.44 -3.63 19.57
N VAL A 154 7.12 -3.53 19.61
CA VAL A 154 6.38 -2.41 19.02
C VAL A 154 6.30 -1.26 20.03
N ALA A 155 7.45 -0.71 20.41
CA ALA A 155 7.45 0.61 21.00
C ALA A 155 7.06 1.64 19.92
N PRO A 156 6.23 2.64 20.20
CA PRO A 156 5.76 3.60 19.20
C PRO A 156 6.88 4.29 18.43
N ASP A 157 7.98 4.58 19.09
CA ASP A 157 9.19 5.18 18.52
C ASP A 157 9.96 4.20 17.63
N ALA A 158 10.03 2.91 18.02
CA ALA A 158 10.63 1.86 17.18
C ALA A 158 9.77 1.59 15.93
N ALA A 159 8.44 1.61 16.06
CA ALA A 159 7.52 1.47 14.93
C ALA A 159 7.70 2.59 13.89
N LEU A 160 7.84 3.85 14.33
CA LEU A 160 8.11 4.98 13.44
C LEU A 160 9.44 4.84 12.69
N VAL A 161 10.48 4.36 13.35
CA VAL A 161 11.79 4.10 12.72
C VAL A 161 11.68 2.98 11.69
N VAL A 162 10.99 1.89 12.00
CA VAL A 162 10.76 0.78 11.07
C VAL A 162 9.94 1.23 9.86
N LEU A 163 8.84 1.96 10.07
CA LEU A 163 8.03 2.52 8.99
C LEU A 163 8.83 3.51 8.14
N GLY A 164 9.66 4.35 8.77
CA GLY A 164 10.57 5.24 8.08
C GLY A 164 11.55 4.47 7.20
N ARG A 165 12.27 3.48 7.73
CA ARG A 165 13.18 2.62 6.95
C ARG A 165 12.47 1.91 5.80
N MET A 166 11.27 1.39 6.05
CA MET A 166 10.46 0.74 5.03
C MET A 166 10.07 1.72 3.91
N ALA A 167 9.55 2.89 4.26
CA ALA A 167 9.18 3.91 3.28
C ALA A 167 10.36 4.29 2.38
N ILE A 168 11.53 4.38 2.94
CA ILE A 168 12.78 4.68 2.27
C ILE A 168 13.20 3.57 1.32
N PHE A 169 13.20 2.32 1.80
CA PHE A 169 13.51 1.16 0.97
C PHE A 169 12.55 1.10 -0.22
N VAL A 170 11.24 1.24 0.02
CA VAL A 170 10.21 1.23 -1.03
C VAL A 170 10.47 2.33 -2.06
N VAL A 171 10.76 3.55 -1.62
CA VAL A 171 11.02 4.67 -2.52
C VAL A 171 12.30 4.48 -3.32
N ALA A 172 13.38 4.07 -2.66
CA ALA A 172 14.66 3.80 -3.32
C ALA A 172 14.52 2.66 -4.35
N ALA A 173 13.84 1.58 -3.98
CA ALA A 173 13.58 0.44 -4.86
C ALA A 173 12.68 0.83 -6.05
N LEU A 174 11.64 1.64 -5.84
CA LEU A 174 10.79 2.15 -6.91
C LEU A 174 11.56 3.07 -7.85
N ILE A 175 12.36 4.01 -7.33
CA ILE A 175 13.12 4.93 -8.17
C ILE A 175 14.16 4.17 -8.99
N ALA A 176 15.01 3.37 -8.34
CA ALA A 176 16.03 2.57 -9.02
C ALA A 176 15.39 1.58 -10.00
N GLY A 177 14.34 0.90 -9.55
CA GLY A 177 13.59 -0.04 -10.37
C GLY A 177 12.99 0.59 -11.61
N LEU A 178 12.23 1.69 -11.49
CA LEU A 178 11.57 2.37 -12.61
C LEU A 178 12.55 2.95 -13.63
N LEU A 179 13.77 3.32 -13.20
CA LEU A 179 14.80 3.82 -14.11
C LEU A 179 15.45 2.71 -14.94
N LEU A 180 15.62 1.51 -14.37
CA LEU A 180 16.42 0.43 -14.94
C LEU A 180 15.57 -0.70 -15.53
N LEU A 181 14.62 -1.24 -14.74
CA LEU A 181 13.96 -2.51 -15.06
C LEU A 181 13.02 -2.46 -16.28
N PRO A 182 12.19 -1.41 -16.49
CA PRO A 182 11.33 -1.38 -17.68
C PRO A 182 12.14 -1.41 -18.97
N ARG A 183 13.24 -0.63 -19.05
CA ARG A 183 14.11 -0.63 -20.24
C ARG A 183 14.79 -1.98 -20.45
N LEU A 184 15.28 -2.60 -19.37
CA LEU A 184 15.89 -3.93 -19.42
C LEU A 184 14.90 -4.98 -19.93
N LEU A 185 13.70 -5.01 -19.35
CA LEU A 185 12.64 -5.96 -19.76
C LEU A 185 12.21 -5.74 -21.21
N ASP A 186 12.01 -4.50 -21.63
CA ASP A 186 11.65 -4.17 -23.03
C ASP A 186 12.76 -4.55 -24.01
N SER A 187 14.05 -4.37 -23.63
CA SER A 187 15.19 -4.82 -24.42
C SER A 187 15.21 -6.34 -24.57
N ILE A 188 14.99 -7.09 -23.47
CA ILE A 188 14.91 -8.56 -23.51
C ILE A 188 13.71 -9.01 -24.36
N ALA A 189 12.57 -8.34 -24.21
CA ALA A 189 11.37 -8.64 -25.00
C ALA A 189 11.58 -8.45 -26.50
N SER A 190 12.49 -7.54 -26.91
CA SER A 190 12.82 -7.30 -28.32
C SER A 190 13.53 -8.46 -29.01
N PHE A 191 14.16 -9.38 -28.24
CA PHE A 191 14.74 -10.63 -28.79
C PHE A 191 13.68 -11.63 -29.29
N GLY A 192 12.39 -11.40 -29.00
CA GLY A 192 11.28 -12.21 -29.49
C GLY A 192 11.12 -13.58 -28.82
N ARG A 193 11.96 -13.92 -27.83
CA ARG A 193 11.93 -15.22 -27.12
C ARG A 193 11.18 -15.09 -25.79
N GLU A 194 10.02 -15.76 -25.70
CA GLU A 194 9.17 -15.71 -24.51
C GLU A 194 9.83 -16.33 -23.27
N GLU A 195 10.61 -17.39 -23.46
CA GLU A 195 11.36 -18.05 -22.38
C GLU A 195 12.36 -17.11 -21.70
N MET A 196 13.10 -16.31 -22.49
CA MET A 196 14.05 -15.35 -21.94
C MET A 196 13.34 -14.26 -21.14
N LEU A 197 12.18 -13.80 -21.61
CA LEU A 197 11.41 -12.80 -20.91
C LEU A 197 10.85 -13.34 -19.58
N LEU A 198 10.36 -14.60 -19.57
CA LEU A 198 9.90 -15.25 -18.35
C LEU A 198 11.03 -15.41 -17.33
N ILE A 199 12.18 -15.93 -17.75
CA ILE A 199 13.35 -16.13 -16.88
C ILE A 199 13.83 -14.79 -16.32
N ALA A 200 13.88 -13.75 -17.16
CA ALA A 200 14.27 -12.41 -16.70
C ALA A 200 13.28 -11.84 -15.69
N ALA A 201 11.97 -11.97 -15.92
CA ALA A 201 10.94 -11.50 -15.00
C ALA A 201 11.02 -12.23 -13.64
N LEU A 202 11.20 -13.56 -13.65
CA LEU A 202 11.39 -14.34 -12.44
C LEU A 202 12.72 -14.01 -11.75
N GLY A 203 13.80 -13.83 -12.50
CA GLY A 203 15.10 -13.43 -11.97
C GLY A 203 15.04 -12.07 -11.27
N ILE A 204 14.32 -11.11 -11.84
CA ILE A 204 14.08 -9.80 -11.20
C ILE A 204 13.24 -9.96 -9.94
N CYS A 205 12.19 -10.79 -9.98
CA CYS A 205 11.35 -11.09 -8.83
C CYS A 205 12.18 -11.63 -7.66
N PHE A 206 12.96 -12.70 -7.90
CA PHE A 206 13.80 -13.33 -6.88
C PHE A 206 14.91 -12.39 -6.41
N GLY A 207 15.58 -11.70 -7.34
CA GLY A 207 16.64 -10.75 -7.00
C GLY A 207 16.16 -9.61 -6.12
N ALA A 208 15.01 -9.02 -6.43
CA ALA A 208 14.41 -7.97 -5.59
C ALA A 208 13.95 -8.50 -4.22
N SER A 209 13.48 -9.75 -4.16
CA SER A 209 13.10 -10.40 -2.90
C SER A 209 14.30 -10.60 -1.98
N LEU A 210 15.42 -11.08 -2.52
CA LEU A 210 16.69 -11.23 -1.77
C LEU A 210 17.26 -9.87 -1.34
N LEU A 211 17.13 -8.83 -2.17
CA LEU A 211 17.52 -7.47 -1.80
C LEU A 211 16.66 -6.93 -0.64
N ALA A 212 15.36 -7.18 -0.65
CA ALA A 212 14.48 -6.80 0.44
C ALA A 212 14.85 -7.52 1.74
N GLU A 213 15.09 -8.83 1.66
CA GLU A 213 15.53 -9.65 2.80
C GLU A 213 16.85 -9.17 3.37
N SER A 214 17.85 -8.90 2.53
CA SER A 214 19.15 -8.35 2.95
C SER A 214 19.04 -6.97 3.61
N ALA A 215 18.00 -6.20 3.27
CA ALA A 215 17.68 -4.92 3.91
C ALA A 215 16.84 -5.06 5.19
N GLY A 216 16.51 -6.29 5.60
CA GLY A 216 15.71 -6.59 6.80
C GLY A 216 14.20 -6.50 6.60
N PHE A 217 13.73 -6.58 5.36
CA PHE A 217 12.30 -6.60 5.01
C PHE A 217 11.86 -7.98 4.53
N SER A 218 10.54 -8.16 4.38
CA SER A 218 10.01 -9.44 3.89
C SER A 218 10.35 -9.66 2.40
N ILE A 219 10.60 -10.92 2.03
CA ILE A 219 10.78 -11.35 0.64
C ILE A 219 9.54 -10.98 -0.22
N ALA A 220 8.36 -11.03 0.38
CA ALA A 220 7.09 -10.66 -0.25
C ALA A 220 7.06 -9.19 -0.71
N LEU A 221 7.61 -8.27 0.10
CA LEU A 221 7.71 -6.85 -0.27
C LEU A 221 8.60 -6.66 -1.51
N GLY A 222 9.75 -7.34 -1.55
CA GLY A 222 10.66 -7.29 -2.70
C GLY A 222 10.01 -7.79 -3.97
N ALA A 223 9.34 -8.93 -3.91
CA ALA A 223 8.58 -9.51 -5.02
C ALA A 223 7.48 -8.55 -5.53
N PHE A 224 6.71 -7.98 -4.61
CA PHE A 224 5.66 -7.01 -4.95
C PHE A 224 6.23 -5.77 -5.66
N LEU A 225 7.28 -5.17 -5.12
CA LEU A 225 7.93 -3.99 -5.73
C LEU A 225 8.49 -4.30 -7.11
N ALA A 226 9.11 -5.48 -7.30
CA ALA A 226 9.55 -5.96 -8.61
C ALA A 226 8.38 -6.04 -9.59
N GLY A 227 7.24 -6.58 -9.15
CA GLY A 227 6.02 -6.64 -9.94
C GLY A 227 5.48 -5.26 -10.33
N VAL A 228 5.39 -4.33 -9.38
CA VAL A 228 4.94 -2.94 -9.62
C VAL A 228 5.82 -2.25 -10.66
N VAL A 229 7.13 -2.42 -10.56
CA VAL A 229 8.09 -1.84 -11.51
C VAL A 229 7.98 -2.50 -12.88
N ALA A 230 7.88 -3.83 -12.92
CA ALA A 230 7.71 -4.57 -14.17
C ALA A 230 6.38 -4.24 -14.88
N ALA A 231 5.34 -3.85 -14.14
CA ALA A 231 4.05 -3.41 -14.69
C ALA A 231 4.16 -2.13 -15.53
N GLU A 232 5.19 -1.32 -15.33
CA GLU A 232 5.43 -0.09 -16.11
C GLU A 232 6.22 -0.34 -17.42
N ALA A 233 6.71 -1.58 -17.67
CA ALA A 233 7.32 -1.96 -18.92
C ALA A 233 6.27 -2.10 -20.04
N ARG A 234 6.67 -1.80 -21.30
CA ARG A 234 5.78 -1.96 -22.46
C ARG A 234 5.40 -3.43 -22.68
N CYS A 235 6.31 -4.34 -22.35
CA CYS A 235 6.08 -5.79 -22.41
C CYS A 235 5.30 -6.38 -21.24
N ALA A 236 4.85 -5.57 -20.25
CA ALA A 236 4.12 -6.04 -19.07
C ALA A 236 2.95 -7.00 -19.37
N PRO A 237 2.07 -6.76 -20.39
CA PRO A 237 1.00 -7.70 -20.71
C PRO A 237 1.51 -9.11 -21.12
N ARG A 238 2.70 -9.17 -21.75
CA ARG A 238 3.33 -10.45 -22.09
C ARG A 238 3.87 -11.14 -20.85
N ILE A 239 4.50 -10.38 -19.93
CA ILE A 239 5.00 -10.90 -18.65
C ILE A 239 3.85 -11.49 -17.83
N VAL A 240 2.73 -10.77 -17.67
CA VAL A 240 1.54 -11.25 -16.96
C VAL A 240 1.06 -12.59 -17.53
N ARG A 241 0.96 -12.70 -18.87
CA ARG A 241 0.53 -13.93 -19.53
C ARG A 241 1.49 -15.11 -19.30
N LEU A 242 2.80 -14.86 -19.33
CA LEU A 242 3.83 -15.88 -19.14
C LEU A 242 3.96 -16.33 -17.68
N VAL A 243 3.82 -15.42 -16.73
CA VAL A 243 3.96 -15.70 -15.30
C VAL A 243 2.68 -16.35 -14.72
N ALA A 244 1.50 -16.07 -15.29
CA ALA A 244 0.23 -16.55 -14.76
C ALA A 244 0.18 -18.08 -14.53
N PRO A 245 0.59 -18.97 -15.48
CA PRO A 245 0.56 -20.42 -15.24
C PRO A 245 1.51 -20.85 -14.10
N VAL A 246 2.69 -20.20 -14.01
CA VAL A 246 3.68 -20.50 -12.96
C VAL A 246 3.11 -20.08 -11.60
N ARG A 247 2.55 -18.88 -11.52
CA ARG A 247 1.84 -18.41 -10.32
C ARG A 247 0.73 -19.37 -9.88
N ASP A 248 -0.14 -19.78 -10.82
CA ASP A 248 -1.29 -20.62 -10.50
C ASP A 248 -0.86 -21.98 -9.96
N MET A 249 0.23 -22.55 -10.51
CA MET A 249 0.83 -23.78 -10.02
C MET A 249 1.38 -23.60 -8.59
N PHE A 250 2.20 -22.57 -8.35
CA PHE A 250 2.79 -22.35 -7.03
C PHE A 250 1.75 -21.88 -6.00
N ALA A 251 0.74 -21.14 -6.41
CA ALA A 251 -0.39 -20.79 -5.55
C ALA A 251 -1.16 -22.04 -5.10
N ALA A 252 -1.41 -22.97 -6.01
CA ALA A 252 -2.05 -24.26 -5.64
C ALA A 252 -1.20 -25.02 -4.62
N ILE A 253 0.11 -25.12 -4.83
CA ILE A 253 1.04 -25.78 -3.90
C ILE A 253 1.07 -25.06 -2.55
N PHE A 254 1.09 -23.73 -2.53
CA PHE A 254 1.00 -22.93 -1.31
C PHE A 254 -0.26 -23.26 -0.50
N PHE A 255 -1.44 -23.29 -1.14
CA PHE A 255 -2.68 -23.61 -0.44
C PHE A 255 -2.77 -25.07 -0.01
N VAL A 256 -2.15 -26.01 -0.74
CA VAL A 256 -1.98 -27.40 -0.29
C VAL A 256 -1.08 -27.45 0.93
N ALA A 257 0.07 -26.76 0.91
CA ALA A 257 0.98 -26.69 2.05
C ALA A 257 0.32 -26.08 3.31
N ILE A 258 -0.50 -25.05 3.11
CA ILE A 258 -1.36 -24.49 4.16
C ILE A 258 -2.32 -25.56 4.73
N GLY A 259 -2.94 -26.34 3.86
CA GLY A 259 -3.82 -27.45 4.28
C GLY A 259 -3.09 -28.53 5.10
N LEU A 260 -1.83 -28.81 4.78
CA LEU A 260 -0.99 -29.75 5.56
C LEU A 260 -0.78 -29.31 7.02
N LEU A 261 -0.74 -28.01 7.26
CA LEU A 261 -0.58 -27.44 8.61
C LEU A 261 -1.89 -27.44 9.42
N LEU A 262 -3.03 -27.67 8.77
CA LEU A 262 -4.34 -27.62 9.40
C LEU A 262 -4.67 -28.94 10.08
N ASP A 263 -4.91 -28.87 11.39
CA ASP A 263 -5.48 -29.98 12.15
C ASP A 263 -7.03 -29.93 12.06
N PRO A 264 -7.70 -30.95 11.49
CA PRO A 264 -9.15 -30.98 11.42
C PRO A 264 -9.84 -30.95 12.80
N GLY A 265 -9.20 -31.54 13.83
CA GLY A 265 -9.69 -31.49 15.20
C GLY A 265 -9.69 -30.09 15.78
N ALA A 266 -8.58 -29.37 15.57
CA ALA A 266 -8.45 -27.97 15.96
C ALA A 266 -9.45 -27.06 15.19
N LEU A 267 -9.67 -27.32 13.90
CA LEU A 267 -10.66 -26.58 13.11
C LEU A 267 -12.08 -26.76 13.68
N TRP A 268 -12.44 -27.99 14.04
CA TRP A 268 -13.75 -28.29 14.62
C TRP A 268 -13.96 -27.58 15.96
N MET A 269 -12.94 -27.60 16.83
CA MET A 269 -12.97 -26.89 18.11
C MET A 269 -13.08 -25.36 17.94
N MET A 270 -12.51 -24.82 16.87
CA MET A 270 -12.55 -23.39 16.58
C MET A 270 -13.80 -22.94 15.80
N MET A 271 -14.73 -23.85 15.47
CA MET A 271 -15.88 -23.51 14.64
C MET A 271 -16.82 -22.49 15.30
N LEU A 272 -17.04 -22.60 16.63
CA LEU A 272 -17.87 -21.64 17.37
C LEU A 272 -17.19 -20.25 17.51
N PRO A 273 -15.91 -20.14 17.90
CA PRO A 273 -15.17 -18.88 17.81
C PRO A 273 -15.13 -18.31 16.38
N ALA A 274 -14.98 -19.17 15.36
CA ALA A 274 -14.98 -18.75 13.96
C ALA A 274 -16.32 -18.16 13.52
N LEU A 275 -17.45 -18.69 14.03
CA LEU A 275 -18.76 -18.10 13.79
C LEU A 275 -18.88 -16.70 14.39
N GLY A 276 -18.42 -16.50 15.62
CA GLY A 276 -18.37 -15.17 16.26
C GLY A 276 -17.50 -14.19 15.46
N LEU A 277 -16.33 -14.64 15.04
CA LEU A 277 -15.43 -13.83 14.24
C LEU A 277 -15.98 -13.54 12.83
N ALA A 278 -16.67 -14.52 12.20
CA ALA A 278 -17.34 -14.32 10.91
C ALA A 278 -18.44 -13.27 11.00
N LEU A 279 -19.24 -13.27 12.08
CA LEU A 279 -20.23 -12.22 12.32
C LEU A 279 -19.57 -10.85 12.52
N LEU A 280 -18.49 -10.78 13.29
CA LEU A 280 -17.71 -9.54 13.45
C LEU A 280 -17.18 -9.04 12.11
N VAL A 281 -16.62 -9.90 11.27
CA VAL A 281 -16.12 -9.56 9.93
C VAL A 281 -17.28 -9.06 9.05
N ILE A 282 -18.39 -9.78 9.00
CA ILE A 282 -19.54 -9.40 8.16
C ILE A 282 -20.11 -8.04 8.59
N ILE A 283 -20.35 -7.85 9.86
CA ILE A 283 -20.91 -6.60 10.38
C ILE A 283 -19.86 -5.48 10.29
N GLY A 284 -18.65 -5.75 10.76
CA GLY A 284 -17.55 -4.79 10.80
C GLY A 284 -17.16 -4.31 9.40
N LYS A 285 -16.96 -5.22 8.44
CA LYS A 285 -16.64 -4.88 7.05
C LYS A 285 -17.79 -4.13 6.37
N THR A 286 -19.03 -4.58 6.56
CA THR A 286 -20.19 -3.89 6.00
C THR A 286 -20.28 -2.45 6.48
N PHE A 287 -20.03 -2.24 7.78
CA PHE A 287 -20.02 -0.91 8.37
C PHE A 287 -18.77 -0.11 7.95
N ALA A 288 -17.58 -0.67 8.10
CA ALA A 288 -16.31 0.03 7.85
C ALA A 288 -16.18 0.45 6.37
N CYS A 289 -16.39 -0.48 5.44
CA CYS A 289 -16.38 -0.18 4.01
C CYS A 289 -17.53 0.74 3.63
N GLY A 290 -18.76 0.43 4.11
CA GLY A 290 -19.93 1.24 3.83
C GLY A 290 -19.80 2.67 4.31
N ALA A 291 -19.40 2.88 5.56
CA ALA A 291 -19.16 4.20 6.14
C ALA A 291 -17.98 4.91 5.46
N GLY A 292 -16.87 4.21 5.24
CA GLY A 292 -15.70 4.75 4.56
C GLY A 292 -16.04 5.29 3.17
N VAL A 293 -16.76 4.49 2.38
CA VAL A 293 -17.17 4.88 1.02
C VAL A 293 -18.23 5.98 1.04
N PHE A 294 -19.16 5.94 1.99
CA PHE A 294 -20.15 6.98 2.17
C PHE A 294 -19.53 8.33 2.56
N LEU A 295 -18.70 8.32 3.62
CA LEU A 295 -18.12 9.54 4.17
C LEU A 295 -16.96 10.10 3.34
N LEU A 296 -16.09 9.25 2.84
CA LEU A 296 -14.86 9.66 2.16
C LEU A 296 -14.95 9.46 0.64
N GLY A 297 -15.58 8.37 0.19
CA GLY A 297 -15.72 8.03 -1.22
C GLY A 297 -16.77 8.82 -1.97
N GLY A 298 -17.77 9.35 -1.27
CA GLY A 298 -18.87 10.12 -1.87
C GLY A 298 -19.92 9.29 -2.60
N ALA A 299 -20.07 8.01 -2.22
CA ALA A 299 -21.15 7.16 -2.71
C ALA A 299 -22.45 7.43 -1.96
N ASN A 300 -23.58 7.11 -2.59
CA ASN A 300 -24.87 7.14 -1.91
C ASN A 300 -25.02 5.95 -0.94
N ALA A 301 -25.94 6.05 0.02
CA ALA A 301 -26.14 5.05 1.06
C ALA A 301 -26.42 3.63 0.51
N GLY A 302 -27.16 3.51 -0.58
CA GLY A 302 -27.46 2.21 -1.21
C GLY A 302 -26.22 1.56 -1.82
N ALA A 303 -25.43 2.32 -2.58
CA ALA A 303 -24.16 1.84 -3.14
C ALA A 303 -23.16 1.51 -2.03
N SER A 304 -23.08 2.33 -0.98
CA SER A 304 -22.20 2.10 0.17
C SER A 304 -22.50 0.79 0.90
N LEU A 305 -23.79 0.48 1.12
CA LEU A 305 -24.20 -0.79 1.71
C LEU A 305 -23.86 -1.98 0.80
N ARG A 306 -24.12 -1.88 -0.51
CA ARG A 306 -23.79 -2.93 -1.47
C ARG A 306 -22.28 -3.20 -1.52
N ILE A 307 -21.45 -2.14 -1.48
CA ILE A 307 -19.99 -2.26 -1.42
C ILE A 307 -19.59 -2.95 -0.11
N GLY A 308 -20.08 -2.49 1.04
CA GLY A 308 -19.76 -3.09 2.33
C GLY A 308 -20.13 -4.58 2.40
N LEU A 309 -21.33 -4.96 1.95
CA LEU A 309 -21.74 -6.37 1.89
C LEU A 309 -20.89 -7.20 0.92
N SER A 310 -20.41 -6.59 -0.19
CA SER A 310 -19.55 -7.27 -1.15
C SER A 310 -18.12 -7.48 -0.64
N MET A 311 -17.70 -6.72 0.36
CA MET A 311 -16.39 -6.85 1.01
C MET A 311 -16.44 -7.61 2.35
N ALA A 312 -17.61 -8.11 2.76
CA ALA A 312 -17.86 -8.75 4.05
C ALA A 312 -17.29 -10.18 4.13
N GLN A 313 -15.99 -10.33 3.93
CA GLN A 313 -15.27 -11.60 3.92
C GLN A 313 -13.78 -11.36 4.17
N ILE A 314 -13.05 -12.39 4.55
CA ILE A 314 -11.59 -12.37 4.64
C ILE A 314 -10.94 -12.99 3.40
N GLY A 315 -9.78 -12.48 3.02
CA GLY A 315 -9.07 -12.86 1.80
C GLY A 315 -8.01 -13.93 1.99
N GLU A 316 -7.37 -14.30 0.86
CA GLU A 316 -6.25 -15.23 0.84
C GLU A 316 -5.03 -14.72 1.63
N PHE A 317 -4.81 -13.42 1.67
CA PHE A 317 -3.70 -12.83 2.44
C PHE A 317 -3.88 -12.96 3.95
N SER A 318 -5.11 -13.14 4.42
CA SER A 318 -5.38 -13.49 5.83
C SER A 318 -4.71 -14.80 6.23
N PHE A 319 -4.65 -15.78 5.32
CA PHE A 319 -3.93 -17.04 5.55
C PHE A 319 -2.42 -16.85 5.54
N VAL A 320 -1.91 -15.97 4.67
CA VAL A 320 -0.48 -15.61 4.65
C VAL A 320 -0.07 -14.95 5.98
N ILE A 321 -0.90 -14.03 6.51
CA ILE A 321 -0.67 -13.40 7.81
C ILE A 321 -0.72 -14.43 8.94
N ALA A 322 -1.71 -15.31 8.94
CA ALA A 322 -1.83 -16.34 9.96
C ALA A 322 -0.63 -17.30 9.93
N SER A 323 -0.19 -17.73 8.73
CA SER A 323 0.98 -18.58 8.56
C SER A 323 2.26 -17.89 9.02
N LEU A 324 2.46 -16.62 8.66
CA LEU A 324 3.60 -15.82 9.11
C LEU A 324 3.69 -15.78 10.64
N GLY A 325 2.54 -15.57 11.31
CA GLY A 325 2.48 -15.56 12.76
C GLY A 325 2.91 -16.89 13.39
N ILE A 326 2.39 -18.01 12.87
CA ILE A 326 2.70 -19.35 13.39
C ILE A 326 4.16 -19.73 13.11
N LEU A 327 4.64 -19.51 11.89
CA LEU A 327 6.01 -19.87 11.48
C LEU A 327 7.06 -19.12 12.29
N SER A 328 6.75 -17.92 12.76
CA SER A 328 7.63 -17.15 13.65
C SER A 328 7.72 -17.73 15.09
N GLY A 329 6.90 -18.73 15.42
CA GLY A 329 6.89 -19.38 16.75
C GLY A 329 6.36 -18.50 17.88
N GLY A 330 5.83 -17.29 17.59
CA GLY A 330 5.44 -16.32 18.60
C GLY A 330 3.95 -16.00 18.64
N VAL A 331 3.13 -16.70 17.86
CA VAL A 331 1.68 -16.47 17.76
C VAL A 331 0.93 -17.78 18.05
N ASN A 332 -0.24 -17.65 18.67
CA ASN A 332 -1.08 -18.77 19.06
C ASN A 332 -1.45 -19.63 17.84
N ALA A 333 -1.21 -20.94 17.94
CA ALA A 333 -1.49 -21.90 16.88
C ALA A 333 -2.97 -21.95 16.46
N SER A 334 -3.90 -21.54 17.32
CA SER A 334 -5.34 -21.45 17.03
C SER A 334 -5.70 -20.37 16.01
N LEU A 335 -4.81 -19.40 15.76
CA LEU A 335 -5.08 -18.30 14.82
C LEU A 335 -5.40 -18.82 13.41
N TYR A 336 -4.67 -19.85 12.97
CA TYR A 336 -4.81 -20.37 11.62
C TYR A 336 -6.12 -21.14 11.39
N PRO A 337 -6.48 -22.15 12.24
CA PRO A 337 -7.78 -22.82 12.17
C PRO A 337 -8.95 -21.83 12.30
N LEU A 338 -8.80 -20.81 13.14
CA LEU A 338 -9.80 -19.75 13.31
C LEU A 338 -9.97 -18.92 12.02
N ALA A 339 -8.87 -18.53 11.36
CA ALA A 339 -8.91 -17.81 10.09
C ALA A 339 -9.58 -18.64 8.99
N VAL A 340 -9.23 -19.93 8.87
CA VAL A 340 -9.82 -20.83 7.88
C VAL A 340 -11.32 -21.02 8.13
N GLY A 341 -11.72 -21.32 9.36
CA GLY A 341 -13.12 -21.46 9.74
C GLY A 341 -13.94 -20.21 9.47
N THR A 342 -13.41 -19.04 9.84
CA THR A 342 -14.03 -17.73 9.56
C THR A 342 -14.21 -17.49 8.07
N SER A 343 -13.19 -17.79 7.26
CA SER A 343 -13.24 -17.62 5.82
C SER A 343 -14.32 -18.50 5.18
N ILE A 344 -14.39 -19.77 5.56
CA ILE A 344 -15.41 -20.71 5.06
C ILE A 344 -16.82 -20.17 5.36
N LEU A 345 -17.06 -19.72 6.60
CA LEU A 345 -18.35 -19.18 7.02
C LEU A 345 -18.70 -17.88 6.27
N CYS A 346 -17.76 -16.96 6.14
CA CYS A 346 -17.97 -15.73 5.37
C CYS A 346 -18.27 -16.03 3.89
N MET A 347 -17.53 -16.96 3.27
CA MET A 347 -17.75 -17.35 1.87
C MET A 347 -19.13 -17.99 1.65
N ALA A 348 -19.61 -18.79 2.61
CA ALA A 348 -20.94 -19.40 2.54
C ALA A 348 -22.07 -18.37 2.71
N LEU A 349 -21.87 -17.39 3.59
CA LEU A 349 -22.89 -16.37 3.92
C LEU A 349 -22.91 -15.20 2.93
N MET A 350 -21.77 -14.81 2.36
CA MET A 350 -21.65 -13.64 1.47
C MET A 350 -22.62 -13.68 0.28
N PRO A 351 -22.80 -14.77 -0.48
CA PRO A 351 -23.76 -14.81 -1.57
C PRO A 351 -25.20 -14.55 -1.12
N LEU A 352 -25.59 -15.01 0.07
CA LEU A 352 -26.91 -14.77 0.63
C LEU A 352 -27.12 -13.31 0.99
N LEU A 353 -26.10 -12.68 1.59
CA LEU A 353 -26.12 -11.28 2.02
C LEU A 353 -26.18 -10.33 0.82
N THR A 354 -25.31 -10.52 -0.16
CA THR A 354 -25.28 -9.69 -1.36
C THR A 354 -26.54 -9.84 -2.21
N GLY A 355 -27.13 -11.05 -2.23
CA GLY A 355 -28.40 -11.28 -2.93
C GLY A 355 -29.61 -10.62 -2.29
N LYS A 356 -29.55 -10.37 -1.01
CA LYS A 356 -30.60 -9.70 -0.24
C LYS A 356 -30.26 -8.22 0.07
N SER A 357 -29.25 -7.66 -0.57
CA SER A 357 -28.77 -6.30 -0.29
C SER A 357 -29.87 -5.25 -0.31
N ASP A 358 -30.81 -5.34 -1.28
CA ASP A 358 -31.94 -4.39 -1.39
C ASP A 358 -32.98 -4.60 -0.28
N SER A 359 -33.19 -5.83 0.16
CA SER A 359 -34.09 -6.13 1.29
C SER A 359 -33.47 -5.67 2.61
N ILE A 360 -32.15 -5.87 2.78
CA ILE A 360 -31.38 -5.37 3.93
C ILE A 360 -31.41 -3.84 3.95
N ALA A 361 -31.21 -3.19 2.80
CA ALA A 361 -31.27 -1.74 2.69
C ALA A 361 -32.65 -1.19 3.09
N ARG A 362 -33.73 -1.82 2.61
CA ARG A 362 -35.10 -1.43 3.00
C ARG A 362 -35.38 -1.64 4.48
N GLY A 363 -34.92 -2.78 5.04
CA GLY A 363 -35.06 -3.05 6.48
C GLY A 363 -34.30 -2.05 7.35
N LEU A 364 -33.06 -1.75 7.00
CA LEU A 364 -32.26 -0.72 7.68
C LEU A 364 -32.92 0.66 7.58
N HIS A 365 -33.45 1.00 6.42
CA HIS A 365 -34.15 2.27 6.20
C HIS A 365 -35.45 2.38 7.02
N ALA A 366 -36.16 1.25 7.23
CA ALA A 366 -37.37 1.21 8.05
C ALA A 366 -37.10 1.35 9.55
N ILE A 367 -35.95 0.82 10.02
CA ILE A 367 -35.56 0.86 11.45
C ILE A 367 -34.79 2.15 11.78
N ALA A 368 -34.13 2.76 10.79
CA ALA A 368 -33.30 3.95 11.00
C ALA A 368 -34.13 5.16 11.48
N PRO A 369 -33.71 5.87 12.55
CA PRO A 369 -34.34 7.10 12.99
C PRO A 369 -34.43 8.14 11.88
N ARG A 370 -35.55 8.86 11.80
CA ARG A 370 -35.76 9.92 10.79
C ARG A 370 -34.66 10.98 10.77
N SER A 371 -34.09 11.30 11.93
CA SER A 371 -32.94 12.19 12.07
C SER A 371 -31.69 11.69 11.37
N LEU A 372 -31.39 10.38 11.44
CA LEU A 372 -30.25 9.76 10.78
C LEU A 372 -30.45 9.77 9.26
N LEU A 373 -31.65 9.48 8.78
CA LEU A 373 -31.99 9.54 7.36
C LEU A 373 -31.92 10.97 6.79
N ALA A 374 -32.32 11.97 7.56
CA ALA A 374 -32.17 13.37 7.18
C ALA A 374 -30.69 13.80 7.13
N LEU A 375 -29.88 13.37 8.10
CA LEU A 375 -28.43 13.62 8.11
C LEU A 375 -27.73 12.97 6.91
N THR A 376 -28.02 11.70 6.60
CA THR A 376 -27.41 11.01 5.46
C THR A 376 -27.80 11.63 4.11
N ARG A 377 -29.05 12.07 3.95
CA ARG A 377 -29.49 12.81 2.76
C ARG A 377 -28.81 14.17 2.67
N GLY A 378 -28.85 14.97 3.74
CA GLY A 378 -28.21 16.28 3.77
C GLY A 378 -26.71 16.21 3.49
N TYR A 379 -26.03 15.18 4.00
CA TYR A 379 -24.61 14.93 3.71
C TYR A 379 -24.37 14.57 2.24
N SER A 380 -25.20 13.70 1.66
CA SER A 380 -25.10 13.33 0.23
C SER A 380 -25.34 14.52 -0.68
N ASP A 381 -26.32 15.38 -0.35
CA ASP A 381 -26.65 16.59 -1.11
C ASP A 381 -25.53 17.63 -1.00
N TRP A 382 -24.97 17.81 0.20
CA TRP A 382 -23.81 18.66 0.42
C TRP A 382 -22.58 18.17 -0.37
N LEU A 383 -22.32 16.86 -0.37
CA LEU A 383 -21.22 16.27 -1.15
C LEU A 383 -21.44 16.41 -2.67
N ALA A 384 -22.68 16.31 -3.13
CA ALA A 384 -23.04 16.52 -4.53
C ALA A 384 -22.78 17.98 -4.98
N GLN A 385 -23.03 18.95 -4.10
CA GLN A 385 -22.71 20.37 -4.34
C GLN A 385 -21.19 20.65 -4.38
N LEU A 386 -20.39 19.86 -3.67
CA LEU A 386 -18.91 19.95 -3.68
C LEU A 386 -18.27 19.31 -4.91
N ARG A 387 -19.04 18.65 -5.79
CA ARG A 387 -18.49 18.12 -7.04
C ARG A 387 -18.09 19.28 -7.95
N PRO A 388 -16.80 19.38 -8.33
CA PRO A 388 -16.37 20.47 -9.19
C PRO A 388 -17.07 20.36 -10.55
N SER A 389 -17.81 21.38 -10.94
CA SER A 389 -18.42 21.51 -12.26
C SER A 389 -17.75 22.67 -13.01
N GLY A 390 -17.42 22.49 -14.27
CA GLY A 390 -16.88 23.55 -15.11
C GLY A 390 -15.47 24.02 -14.74
N GLU A 391 -15.29 25.32 -14.51
CA GLU A 391 -13.97 25.95 -14.20
C GLU A 391 -13.29 25.38 -12.96
N ASN A 392 -14.06 24.95 -11.95
CA ASN A 392 -13.54 24.32 -10.74
C ASN A 392 -12.81 22.98 -11.00
N LEU A 393 -13.10 22.29 -12.09
CA LEU A 393 -12.40 21.07 -12.51
C LEU A 393 -10.95 21.36 -12.95
N THR A 394 -10.71 22.50 -13.56
CA THR A 394 -9.36 22.91 -13.99
C THR A 394 -8.52 23.29 -12.78
N ILE A 395 -9.10 24.01 -11.83
CA ILE A 395 -8.44 24.39 -10.58
C ILE A 395 -8.12 23.15 -9.74
N ALA A 396 -9.07 22.23 -9.58
CA ALA A 396 -8.82 20.97 -8.85
C ALA A 396 -7.73 20.11 -9.51
N ARG A 397 -7.65 20.09 -10.85
CA ARG A 397 -6.56 19.41 -11.58
C ARG A 397 -5.21 20.08 -11.35
N MET A 398 -5.15 21.41 -11.36
CA MET A 398 -3.92 22.17 -11.07
C MET A 398 -3.45 21.94 -9.63
N LEU A 399 -4.36 22.02 -8.65
CA LEU A 399 -4.09 21.77 -7.23
C LEU A 399 -3.52 20.35 -7.02
N ARG A 400 -4.17 19.34 -7.58
CA ARG A 400 -3.72 17.95 -7.54
C ARG A 400 -2.33 17.77 -8.17
N ARG A 401 -2.05 18.49 -9.27
CA ARG A 401 -0.76 18.43 -9.94
C ARG A 401 0.36 19.07 -9.10
N PHE A 402 0.09 20.20 -8.45
CA PHE A 402 1.06 20.83 -7.54
C PHE A 402 1.35 19.94 -6.33
N LEU A 403 0.31 19.42 -5.66
CA LEU A 403 0.48 18.53 -4.52
C LEU A 403 1.24 17.25 -4.88
N TRP A 404 0.97 16.67 -6.05
CA TRP A 404 1.70 15.51 -6.55
C TRP A 404 3.19 15.80 -6.74
N HIS A 405 3.53 16.92 -7.40
CA HIS A 405 4.94 17.28 -7.61
C HIS A 405 5.65 17.59 -6.28
N ILE A 406 4.98 18.24 -5.34
CA ILE A 406 5.52 18.47 -4.00
C ILE A 406 5.78 17.12 -3.34
N GLY A 407 4.82 16.22 -3.33
CA GLY A 407 4.94 14.89 -2.72
C GLY A 407 6.11 14.08 -3.29
N VAL A 408 6.24 14.01 -4.62
CA VAL A 408 7.35 13.30 -5.29
C VAL A 408 8.71 13.91 -4.91
N ASN A 409 8.83 15.24 -4.92
CA ASN A 409 10.11 15.87 -4.55
C ASN A 409 10.44 15.70 -3.05
N VAL A 410 9.44 15.75 -2.16
CA VAL A 410 9.62 15.41 -0.72
C VAL A 410 10.15 13.99 -0.58
N LEU A 411 9.55 13.05 -1.28
CA LEU A 411 9.93 11.65 -1.30
C LEU A 411 11.38 11.44 -1.80
N LEU A 412 11.78 12.18 -2.84
CA LEU A 412 13.16 12.17 -3.36
C LEU A 412 14.15 12.73 -2.33
N VAL A 413 13.81 13.81 -1.63
CA VAL A 413 14.64 14.35 -0.53
C VAL A 413 14.79 13.29 0.57
N CYS A 414 13.71 12.65 0.99
CA CYS A 414 13.77 11.56 1.95
C CYS A 414 14.71 10.43 1.50
N ALA A 415 14.60 9.99 0.25
CA ALA A 415 15.43 8.92 -0.31
C ALA A 415 16.93 9.29 -0.28
N VAL A 416 17.27 10.54 -0.62
CA VAL A 416 18.66 11.03 -0.62
C VAL A 416 19.26 11.02 0.79
N PHE A 417 18.56 11.56 1.79
CA PHE A 417 19.07 11.62 3.17
C PHE A 417 19.21 10.25 3.81
N VAL A 418 18.37 9.34 3.47
CA VAL A 418 18.44 7.99 4.04
C VAL A 418 19.37 7.08 3.27
N GLY A 419 19.48 7.24 1.97
CA GLY A 419 20.60 6.67 1.22
C GLY A 419 21.93 7.11 1.84
N GLY A 420 22.05 8.38 2.25
CA GLY A 420 23.18 8.90 3.00
C GLY A 420 23.38 8.21 4.36
N ALA A 421 22.32 8.04 5.15
CA ALA A 421 22.41 7.36 6.42
C ALA A 421 22.81 5.87 6.27
N TRP A 422 22.31 5.18 5.25
CA TRP A 422 22.74 3.83 4.92
C TRP A 422 24.24 3.80 4.51
N LEU A 423 24.67 4.74 3.68
CA LEU A 423 26.05 4.84 3.22
C LEU A 423 27.03 5.07 4.39
N GLN A 424 26.61 5.80 5.43
CA GLN A 424 27.35 5.99 6.66
C GLN A 424 27.75 4.67 7.32
N HIS A 425 26.86 3.67 7.29
CA HIS A 425 27.08 2.35 7.87
C HIS A 425 27.73 1.38 6.87
N ALA A 426 27.48 1.54 5.59
CA ALA A 426 27.98 0.67 4.53
C ALA A 426 29.47 0.91 4.23
N ILE A 427 29.94 2.18 4.22
CA ILE A 427 31.34 2.50 3.90
C ILE A 427 32.33 1.75 4.78
N PRO A 428 32.25 1.74 6.12
CA PRO A 428 33.20 1.00 6.95
C PRO A 428 33.18 -0.51 6.72
N ARG A 429 32.02 -1.04 6.33
CA ARG A 429 31.80 -2.47 6.16
C ARG A 429 32.33 -2.99 4.83
N TYR A 430 32.11 -2.23 3.74
CA TYR A 430 32.45 -2.68 2.38
C TYR A 430 33.73 -2.05 1.84
N TRP A 431 34.14 -0.88 2.36
CA TRP A 431 35.34 -0.16 1.95
C TRP A 431 36.20 0.26 3.17
N PRO A 432 36.73 -0.69 3.96
CA PRO A 432 37.54 -0.39 5.15
C PRO A 432 38.83 0.38 4.84
N GLN A 433 39.24 0.38 3.57
CA GLN A 433 40.42 1.11 3.10
C GLN A 433 40.22 2.63 3.07
N LEU A 434 38.97 3.12 3.09
CA LEU A 434 38.67 4.54 3.19
C LEU A 434 38.72 4.98 4.65
N SER A 435 39.92 5.24 5.17
CA SER A 435 40.18 5.63 6.57
C SER A 435 39.78 7.09 6.87
N LEU A 436 38.54 7.47 6.55
CA LEU A 436 38.00 8.78 6.93
C LEU A 436 37.59 8.76 8.41
N SER A 437 37.93 9.82 9.15
CA SER A 437 37.36 10.01 10.49
C SER A 437 35.82 10.01 10.43
N GLU A 438 35.19 9.52 11.50
CA GLU A 438 33.73 9.48 11.55
C GLU A 438 33.07 10.84 11.27
N THR A 439 33.66 11.91 11.81
CA THR A 439 33.23 13.29 11.59
C THR A 439 33.34 13.73 10.13
N ALA A 440 34.47 13.43 9.48
CA ALA A 440 34.68 13.75 8.08
C ALA A 440 33.70 12.99 7.17
N ARG A 441 33.48 11.71 7.45
CA ARG A 441 32.54 10.88 6.72
C ARG A 441 31.10 11.39 6.85
N ARG A 442 30.63 11.68 8.07
CA ARG A 442 29.30 12.26 8.31
C ARG A 442 29.13 13.58 7.58
N SER A 443 30.13 14.47 7.68
CA SER A 443 30.09 15.78 7.04
C SER A 443 30.05 15.69 5.52
N ALA A 444 30.84 14.80 4.93
CA ALA A 444 30.87 14.59 3.47
C ALA A 444 29.53 14.01 2.97
N ILE A 445 29.01 12.98 3.63
CA ILE A 445 27.72 12.37 3.25
C ILE A 445 26.59 13.39 3.37
N TRP A 446 26.55 14.16 4.47
CA TRP A 446 25.53 15.18 4.67
C TRP A 446 25.61 16.30 3.64
N ALA A 447 26.81 16.78 3.30
CA ALA A 447 27.01 17.80 2.27
C ALA A 447 26.57 17.32 0.88
N ILE A 448 26.92 16.09 0.51
CA ILE A 448 26.49 15.47 -0.75
C ILE A 448 24.97 15.30 -0.77
N ALA A 449 24.37 14.81 0.30
CA ALA A 449 22.92 14.63 0.42
C ALA A 449 22.19 15.98 0.30
N LEU A 450 22.69 17.03 0.98
CA LEU A 450 22.13 18.37 0.86
C LEU A 450 22.26 18.90 -0.57
N PHE A 451 23.43 18.77 -1.18
CA PHE A 451 23.67 19.24 -2.55
C PHE A 451 22.74 18.54 -3.57
N LEU A 452 22.61 17.22 -3.48
CA LEU A 452 21.72 16.44 -4.33
C LEU A 452 20.24 16.78 -4.10
N SER A 453 19.87 17.20 -2.90
CA SER A 453 18.49 17.56 -2.57
C SER A 453 18.11 19.00 -2.95
N LEU A 454 19.06 19.89 -3.18
CA LEU A 454 18.81 21.30 -3.52
C LEU A 454 17.82 21.52 -4.68
N PRO A 455 17.93 20.82 -5.83
CA PRO A 455 16.96 20.97 -6.92
C PRO A 455 15.55 20.59 -6.51
N MET A 456 15.39 19.53 -5.69
CA MET A 456 14.10 19.07 -5.19
C MET A 456 13.50 20.06 -4.19
N LEU A 457 14.32 20.57 -3.25
CA LEU A 457 13.92 21.58 -2.27
C LEU A 457 13.46 22.87 -2.94
N THR A 458 14.18 23.32 -3.97
CA THR A 458 13.78 24.50 -4.75
C THR A 458 12.49 24.27 -5.53
N ALA A 459 12.30 23.07 -6.09
CA ALA A 459 11.07 22.71 -6.77
C ALA A 459 9.86 22.68 -5.83
N ILE A 460 10.02 22.15 -4.61
CA ILE A 460 8.98 22.15 -3.57
C ILE A 460 8.59 23.58 -3.21
N TYR A 461 9.58 24.44 -2.92
CA TYR A 461 9.35 25.83 -2.57
C TYR A 461 8.55 26.57 -3.66
N ARG A 462 9.00 26.49 -4.92
CA ARG A 462 8.31 27.14 -6.06
C ARG A 462 6.90 26.65 -6.27
N LYS A 463 6.65 25.34 -6.06
CA LYS A 463 5.31 24.76 -6.18
C LYS A 463 4.43 25.12 -4.98
N ALA A 464 4.99 25.22 -3.78
CA ALA A 464 4.28 25.69 -2.59
C ALA A 464 3.92 27.18 -2.70
N ASP A 465 4.79 27.99 -3.27
CA ASP A 465 4.52 29.41 -3.54
C ASP A 465 3.39 29.59 -4.56
N ALA A 466 3.45 28.86 -5.69
CA ALA A 466 2.36 28.84 -6.68
C ALA A 466 1.02 28.33 -6.08
N LEU A 467 1.08 27.34 -5.20
CA LEU A 467 -0.07 26.83 -4.47
C LEU A 467 -0.64 27.88 -3.51
N GLY A 468 0.23 28.59 -2.80
CA GLY A 468 -0.16 29.67 -1.89
C GLY A 468 -0.87 30.81 -2.62
N MET A 469 -0.35 31.23 -3.79
CA MET A 469 -1.00 32.22 -4.64
C MET A 469 -2.40 31.75 -5.12
N LEU A 470 -2.49 30.53 -5.60
CA LEU A 470 -3.74 29.94 -6.10
C LEU A 470 -4.80 29.79 -4.99
N LEU A 471 -4.40 29.40 -3.78
CA LEU A 471 -5.31 29.32 -2.63
C LEU A 471 -5.73 30.71 -2.13
N ALA A 472 -4.86 31.70 -2.19
CA ALA A 472 -5.18 33.08 -1.84
C ALA A 472 -6.19 33.70 -2.82
N GLU A 473 -6.15 33.32 -4.09
CA GLU A 473 -7.06 33.77 -5.13
C GLU A 473 -8.44 33.11 -5.01
N LEU A 474 -8.48 31.81 -4.67
CA LEU A 474 -9.71 31.05 -4.48
C LEU A 474 -10.44 31.36 -3.16
N GLY A 475 -9.67 31.65 -2.09
CA GLY A 475 -10.24 31.83 -0.75
C GLY A 475 -10.97 33.16 -0.54
N ILE A 476 -10.75 34.14 -1.41
CA ILE A 476 -11.36 35.46 -1.28
C ILE A 476 -12.20 35.77 -2.52
N ARG A 477 -13.50 35.53 -2.41
CA ARG A 477 -14.49 35.85 -3.44
C ARG A 477 -14.44 37.36 -3.80
N GLU A 478 -14.65 37.70 -5.05
CA GLU A 478 -14.57 39.07 -5.63
C GLU A 478 -15.48 40.13 -5.01
N SER A 479 -16.36 39.77 -4.07
CA SER A 479 -17.42 40.66 -3.54
C SER A 479 -16.96 41.68 -2.48
N VAL A 480 -15.71 41.68 -2.04
CA VAL A 480 -15.23 42.61 -0.99
C VAL A 480 -14.00 43.38 -1.52
N HIS A 481 -14.25 44.55 -2.07
CA HIS A 481 -13.20 45.50 -2.45
C HIS A 481 -12.74 46.29 -1.22
N GLY A 482 -11.48 46.09 -0.74
CA GLY A 482 -10.90 46.88 0.31
C GLY A 482 -9.40 46.57 0.53
N GLU A 483 -8.63 47.57 1.00
CA GLU A 483 -7.19 47.42 1.28
C GLU A 483 -6.85 46.27 2.23
N ARG A 484 -7.77 45.93 3.15
CA ARG A 484 -7.60 44.81 4.10
C ARG A 484 -7.61 43.44 3.42
N THR A 485 -8.34 43.26 2.32
CA THR A 485 -8.36 42.02 1.52
C THR A 485 -7.06 41.78 0.80
N PHE A 486 -6.37 42.84 0.36
CA PHE A 486 -5.07 42.74 -0.30
C PHE A 486 -3.97 42.29 0.67
N ALA A 487 -4.00 42.80 1.91
CA ALA A 487 -3.08 42.39 2.97
C ALA A 487 -3.29 40.91 3.36
N LEU A 488 -4.56 40.47 3.49
CA LEU A 488 -4.91 39.10 3.83
C LEU A 488 -4.50 38.09 2.73
N ARG A 489 -4.70 38.44 1.45
CA ARG A 489 -4.22 37.66 0.29
C ARG A 489 -2.70 37.48 0.33
N ARG A 490 -1.95 38.54 0.62
CA ARG A 490 -0.49 38.52 0.69
C ARG A 490 0.02 37.66 1.84
N VAL A 491 -0.66 37.69 2.98
CA VAL A 491 -0.33 36.84 4.15
C VAL A 491 -0.61 35.37 3.86
N LEU A 492 -1.79 35.04 3.33
CA LEU A 492 -2.15 33.66 2.96
C LEU A 492 -1.22 33.09 1.89
N ALA A 493 -0.87 33.88 0.87
CA ALA A 493 0.07 33.45 -0.17
C ALA A 493 1.45 33.11 0.38
N LYS A 494 1.92 33.79 1.43
CA LYS A 494 3.22 33.55 2.06
C LYS A 494 3.20 32.47 3.15
N LEU A 495 2.04 32.20 3.75
CA LEU A 495 1.89 31.18 4.80
C LEU A 495 2.18 29.76 4.28
N VAL A 496 1.70 29.42 3.08
CA VAL A 496 1.88 28.07 2.49
C VAL A 496 3.36 27.77 2.21
N PRO A 497 4.13 28.63 1.51
CA PRO A 497 5.56 28.36 1.31
C PRO A 497 6.37 28.40 2.60
N LEU A 498 5.98 29.23 3.59
CA LEU A 498 6.62 29.24 4.92
C LEU A 498 6.38 27.95 5.67
N ALA A 499 5.13 27.45 5.71
CA ALA A 499 4.79 26.16 6.30
C ALA A 499 5.51 25.00 5.62
N ALA A 500 5.63 25.04 4.28
CA ALA A 500 6.39 24.05 3.51
C ALA A 500 7.88 24.08 3.86
N LEU A 501 8.49 25.26 3.99
CA LEU A 501 9.89 25.41 4.41
C LEU A 501 10.13 24.88 5.84
N LEU A 502 9.25 25.21 6.78
CA LEU A 502 9.34 24.71 8.15
C LEU A 502 9.20 23.18 8.19
N GLY A 503 8.23 22.65 7.46
CA GLY A 503 8.03 21.20 7.35
C GLY A 503 9.24 20.49 6.74
N LEU A 504 9.84 21.07 5.68
CA LEU A 504 11.05 20.55 5.06
C LEU A 504 12.27 20.64 5.99
N ALA A 505 12.45 21.73 6.71
CA ALA A 505 13.55 21.88 7.66
C ALA A 505 13.43 20.84 8.80
N LEU A 506 12.22 20.62 9.32
CA LEU A 506 11.94 19.57 10.31
C LEU A 506 12.21 18.18 9.71
N LEU A 507 11.75 17.91 8.50
CA LEU A 507 11.95 16.63 7.83
C LEU A 507 13.44 16.34 7.60
N VAL A 508 14.20 17.30 7.06
CA VAL A 508 15.65 17.18 6.85
C VAL A 508 16.40 17.00 8.17
N ASN A 509 15.97 17.68 9.24
CA ASN A 509 16.57 17.52 10.57
C ASN A 509 16.32 16.12 11.15
N VAL A 510 15.09 15.62 11.07
CA VAL A 510 14.74 14.27 11.55
C VAL A 510 15.44 13.18 10.74
N LEU A 511 15.41 13.25 9.42
CA LEU A 511 16.05 12.26 8.55
C LEU A 511 17.58 12.36 8.56
N GLY A 512 18.10 13.57 8.70
CA GLY A 512 19.53 13.85 8.76
C GLY A 512 20.16 13.56 10.12
N ALA A 513 19.41 13.28 11.17
CA ALA A 513 19.92 13.13 12.53
C ALA A 513 21.08 12.13 12.64
N ALA A 514 21.03 11.01 11.88
CA ALA A 514 22.08 9.99 11.86
C ALA A 514 23.39 10.42 11.20
N ILE A 515 23.34 11.43 10.31
CA ILE A 515 24.49 11.91 9.53
C ILE A 515 24.82 13.38 9.82
N LEU A 516 24.14 13.99 10.80
CA LEU A 516 24.31 15.41 11.12
C LEU A 516 25.76 15.66 11.60
N PRO A 517 26.49 16.59 10.96
CA PRO A 517 27.83 16.95 11.42
C PRO A 517 27.78 17.78 12.71
N PRO A 518 28.89 17.91 13.45
CA PRO A 518 28.99 18.81 14.60
C PRO A 518 28.59 20.24 14.27
N ARG A 519 27.99 20.97 15.22
CA ARG A 519 27.38 22.30 15.00
C ARG A 519 28.29 23.28 14.26
N GLY A 520 29.60 23.33 14.58
CA GLY A 520 30.55 24.23 13.93
C GLY A 520 30.75 23.89 12.45
N VAL A 521 30.89 22.62 12.10
CA VAL A 521 31.05 22.15 10.71
C VAL A 521 29.74 22.33 9.94
N LEU A 522 28.59 22.16 10.58
CA LEU A 522 27.27 22.38 9.99
C LEU A 522 27.09 23.83 9.51
N ILE A 523 27.48 24.82 10.33
CA ILE A 523 27.37 26.23 10.00
C ILE A 523 28.25 26.56 8.77
N VAL A 524 29.49 26.09 8.76
CA VAL A 524 30.41 26.27 7.62
C VAL A 524 29.85 25.65 6.34
N LEU A 525 29.36 24.44 6.41
CA LEU A 525 28.74 23.75 5.27
C LEU A 525 27.48 24.44 4.76
N LEU A 526 26.65 24.99 5.65
CA LEU A 526 25.47 25.79 5.26
C LEU A 526 25.84 27.09 4.58
N VAL A 527 26.88 27.79 5.05
CA VAL A 527 27.36 29.03 4.44
C VAL A 527 27.95 28.75 3.04
N ILE A 528 28.78 27.70 2.92
CA ILE A 528 29.34 27.28 1.63
C ILE A 528 28.22 26.84 0.69
N GLY A 529 27.26 26.07 1.19
CA GLY A 529 26.11 25.61 0.42
C GLY A 529 25.22 26.77 -0.07
N ALA A 530 24.99 27.79 0.76
CA ALA A 530 24.25 29.00 0.39
C ALA A 530 24.99 29.80 -0.67
N ALA A 531 26.32 29.99 -0.53
CA ALA A 531 27.16 30.68 -1.49
C ALA A 531 27.19 29.94 -2.84
N THR A 532 27.40 28.62 -2.83
CA THR A 532 27.37 27.80 -4.05
C THR A 532 26.00 27.76 -4.71
N ALA A 533 24.92 27.70 -3.93
CA ALA A 533 23.55 27.78 -4.45
C ALA A 533 23.28 29.13 -5.13
N TRP A 534 23.78 30.22 -4.57
CA TRP A 534 23.68 31.56 -5.17
C TRP A 534 24.36 31.62 -6.54
N PHE A 535 25.60 31.13 -6.64
CA PHE A 535 26.37 31.14 -7.90
C PHE A 535 25.82 30.15 -8.95
N LEU A 536 25.35 29.00 -8.53
CA LEU A 536 24.86 27.91 -9.42
C LEU A 536 23.36 27.95 -9.66
N TRP A 537 22.61 28.86 -9.05
CA TRP A 537 21.15 28.93 -9.11
C TRP A 537 20.59 28.83 -10.53
N SER A 538 21.15 29.62 -11.47
CA SER A 538 20.70 29.62 -12.86
C SER A 538 21.01 28.32 -13.61
N ALA A 539 22.09 27.63 -13.25
CA ALA A 539 22.47 26.34 -13.82
C ALA A 539 21.59 25.21 -13.25
N LEU A 540 21.37 25.20 -11.94
CA LEU A 540 20.51 24.22 -11.24
C LEU A 540 19.07 24.30 -11.72
N VAL A 541 18.53 25.50 -11.93
CA VAL A 541 17.17 25.68 -12.47
C VAL A 541 17.05 25.14 -13.89
N ARG A 542 18.07 25.31 -14.74
CA ARG A 542 18.06 24.75 -16.10
C ARG A 542 18.17 23.23 -16.12
N VAL A 543 19.01 22.63 -15.28
CA VAL A 543 19.14 21.17 -15.15
C VAL A 543 17.84 20.57 -14.65
N HIS A 544 17.23 21.17 -13.64
CA HIS A 544 15.95 20.70 -13.11
C HIS A 544 14.81 20.81 -14.14
N ALA A 545 14.75 21.91 -14.89
CA ALA A 545 13.78 22.09 -15.97
C ALA A 545 13.96 21.02 -17.09
N ARG A 546 15.21 20.68 -17.43
CA ARG A 546 15.51 19.60 -18.40
C ARG A 546 15.11 18.21 -17.84
N MET A 547 15.38 17.93 -16.58
CA MET A 547 14.92 16.69 -15.95
C MET A 547 13.39 16.58 -15.89
N GLN A 548 12.71 17.69 -15.58
CA GLN A 548 11.24 17.72 -15.62
C GLN A 548 10.68 17.59 -17.04
N ALA A 549 11.34 18.18 -18.05
CA ALA A 549 10.98 18.03 -19.44
C ALA A 549 11.18 16.57 -19.91
N ALA A 550 12.32 15.95 -19.60
CA ALA A 550 12.58 14.55 -19.91
C ALA A 550 11.60 13.61 -19.23
N LEU A 551 11.22 13.88 -17.98
CA LEU A 551 10.14 13.15 -17.29
C LEU A 551 8.76 13.42 -17.91
N ARG A 552 8.54 14.59 -18.49
CA ARG A 552 7.31 14.94 -19.20
C ARG A 552 7.22 14.22 -20.53
N ASP A 553 8.29 14.23 -21.31
CA ASP A 553 8.37 13.56 -22.61
C ASP A 553 8.19 12.04 -22.46
N LEU A 554 8.72 11.44 -21.38
CA LEU A 554 8.47 10.05 -21.02
C LEU A 554 7.00 9.78 -20.67
N VAL A 555 6.28 10.76 -20.14
CA VAL A 555 4.85 10.64 -19.76
C VAL A 555 3.94 11.05 -20.94
N GLU A 556 4.37 11.91 -21.85
CA GLU A 556 3.60 12.43 -22.98
C GLU A 556 3.79 11.61 -24.26
N GLN A 557 4.94 10.98 -24.49
CA GLN A 557 5.16 10.03 -25.61
C GLN A 557 4.24 8.80 -25.53
N GLU A 558 3.63 8.54 -24.39
CA GLU A 558 2.60 7.51 -24.22
C GLU A 558 1.16 8.00 -24.49
N ARG A 559 0.95 9.23 -24.96
CA ARG A 559 -0.38 9.79 -25.28
C ARG A 559 -0.68 9.86 -26.78
N ALA A 560 0.23 9.44 -27.63
CA ALA A 560 -0.07 9.28 -29.05
C ALA A 560 -0.78 7.93 -29.25
N PRO A 561 -1.91 7.90 -30.00
CA PRO A 561 -2.79 6.76 -30.20
C PRO A 561 -2.12 5.59 -30.91
#